data_7e36835e85843b3307f21d1166177519
#
_entry.id   7e36835e85843b3307f21d1166177519
#
_cell.length_a   1.000
_cell.length_b   1.000
_cell.length_c   1.000
_cell.angle_alpha   90.00
_cell.angle_beta   90.00
_cell.angle_gamma   90.00
#
_symmetry.space_group_name_H-M   'P 1'
#
loop_
_entity.id
_entity.type
_entity.pdbx_description
1 polymer ?
#
loop_
_entity_poly.entity_id
_entity_poly.type
_entity_poly.pdbx_seq_one_letter_code
_entity_poly.pdbx_strand_id
1 'polypeptide(L)'
;MSEVKAVILDCDGVLTDNGSSWQNIHEHFGTENLETLERFLNHEISDDEFMADDIRLWTEVQPKIHRNDIIRCYSGIALMPGARELVHELQSRGVFVTIVSAGVDVFVGAIAGMLKVDDWAANGFDWDEEGWLRGPAPTRVNSHEKGLMVEKLARIRKLDPESIVSVGDSSTDLSMMIPGSGFIGFNPARQRAVDAFEAAGVPIVREGDLRALWPHIFDGEQFPDSGEGD
;
A
#
# COMPACT_ATOMS: atom_id res chain seq x y z
N MET A 1 -14.91 13.33 17.25
CA MET A 1 -14.49 11.99 16.76
C MET A 1 -13.78 11.25 17.88
N SER A 2 -13.77 9.90 17.89
CA SER A 2 -12.93 9.13 18.80
C SER A 2 -11.46 9.46 18.55
N GLU A 3 -10.62 9.33 19.56
CA GLU A 3 -9.16 9.52 19.44
C GLU A 3 -8.59 8.53 18.42
N VAL A 4 -7.84 9.00 17.42
CA VAL A 4 -7.19 8.14 16.41
C VAL A 4 -6.06 7.36 17.08
N LYS A 5 -6.11 6.03 17.00
CA LYS A 5 -5.14 5.09 17.57
C LYS A 5 -4.37 4.29 16.53
N ALA A 6 -4.86 4.24 15.31
CA ALA A 6 -4.16 3.57 14.22
C ALA A 6 -4.35 4.30 12.89
N VAL A 7 -3.27 4.37 12.11
CA VAL A 7 -3.28 4.80 10.71
C VAL A 7 -2.75 3.66 9.86
N ILE A 8 -3.53 3.27 8.85
CA ILE A 8 -3.22 2.17 7.94
C ILE A 8 -2.97 2.77 6.56
N LEU A 9 -1.79 2.58 6.04
CA LEU A 9 -1.35 3.17 4.79
C LEU A 9 -1.21 2.10 3.69
N ASP A 10 -1.65 2.38 2.48
CA ASP A 10 -1.15 1.63 1.33
C ASP A 10 0.32 2.05 1.06
N CYS A 11 1.01 1.29 0.21
CA CYS A 11 2.41 1.54 -0.12
C CYS A 11 2.55 2.23 -1.47
N ASP A 12 2.17 1.54 -2.56
CA ASP A 12 2.28 2.02 -3.93
C ASP A 12 1.37 3.23 -4.16
N GLY A 13 1.90 4.34 -4.64
CA GLY A 13 1.13 5.58 -4.85
C GLY A 13 0.81 6.38 -3.58
N VAL A 14 1.03 5.83 -2.39
CA VAL A 14 0.84 6.50 -1.08
C VAL A 14 2.18 6.79 -0.42
N LEU A 15 2.91 5.78 0.01
CA LEU A 15 4.21 5.95 0.67
C LEU A 15 5.36 6.12 -0.31
N THR A 16 5.16 5.73 -1.55
CA THR A 16 6.13 5.80 -2.63
C THR A 16 5.52 6.42 -3.88
N ASP A 17 6.36 7.00 -4.74
CA ASP A 17 5.95 7.73 -5.95
C ASP A 17 5.71 6.82 -7.17
N ASN A 18 5.83 5.50 -7.02
CA ASN A 18 5.52 4.54 -8.07
C ASN A 18 4.01 4.22 -8.11
N GLY A 19 3.50 3.92 -9.29
CA GLY A 19 2.09 3.56 -9.46
C GLY A 19 1.74 2.12 -9.07
N SER A 20 2.73 1.19 -9.14
CA SER A 20 2.56 -0.22 -8.76
C SER A 20 3.91 -0.93 -8.72
N SER A 21 4.18 -1.63 -7.62
CA SER A 21 5.38 -2.46 -7.47
C SER A 21 5.40 -3.66 -8.42
N TRP A 22 4.23 -4.19 -8.83
CA TRP A 22 4.11 -5.21 -9.88
C TRP A 22 4.47 -4.66 -11.26
N GLN A 23 4.00 -3.46 -11.59
CA GLN A 23 4.29 -2.78 -12.84
C GLN A 23 5.80 -2.51 -13.00
N ASN A 24 6.50 -2.16 -11.93
CA ASN A 24 7.95 -1.95 -12.01
C ASN A 24 8.72 -3.21 -12.40
N ILE A 25 8.23 -4.40 -12.05
CA ILE A 25 8.83 -5.66 -12.48
C ILE A 25 8.56 -5.88 -13.98
N HIS A 26 7.34 -5.61 -14.45
CA HIS A 26 7.03 -5.68 -15.89
C HIS A 26 7.90 -4.74 -16.71
N GLU A 27 8.10 -3.51 -16.26
CA GLU A 27 8.99 -2.53 -16.92
C GLU A 27 10.42 -3.03 -16.97
N HIS A 28 10.92 -3.64 -15.90
CA HIS A 28 12.28 -4.19 -15.86
C HIS A 28 12.48 -5.35 -16.85
N PHE A 29 11.53 -6.26 -16.95
CA PHE A 29 11.59 -7.41 -17.86
C PHE A 29 11.10 -7.10 -19.27
N GLY A 30 10.55 -5.90 -19.52
CA GLY A 30 9.99 -5.52 -20.81
C GLY A 30 8.74 -6.33 -21.18
N THR A 31 7.92 -6.67 -20.19
CA THR A 31 6.66 -7.42 -20.35
C THR A 31 5.45 -6.52 -20.08
N GLU A 32 4.28 -6.95 -20.50
CA GLU A 32 2.99 -6.27 -20.27
C GLU A 32 1.92 -7.31 -19.93
N ASN A 33 0.99 -6.96 -19.03
CA ASN A 33 -0.11 -7.82 -18.59
C ASN A 33 -1.48 -7.15 -18.71
N LEU A 34 -1.66 -6.23 -19.65
CA LEU A 34 -2.85 -5.36 -19.75
C LEU A 34 -4.19 -6.13 -19.77
N GLU A 35 -4.25 -7.24 -20.51
CA GLU A 35 -5.46 -8.07 -20.60
C GLU A 35 -5.75 -8.74 -19.25
N THR A 36 -4.74 -9.33 -18.61
CA THR A 36 -4.88 -9.98 -17.30
C THR A 36 -5.22 -8.96 -16.22
N LEU A 37 -4.63 -7.76 -16.28
CA LEU A 37 -4.95 -6.65 -15.38
C LEU A 37 -6.42 -6.21 -15.53
N GLU A 38 -6.95 -6.11 -16.76
CA GLU A 38 -8.35 -5.75 -16.98
C GLU A 38 -9.30 -6.80 -16.39
N ARG A 39 -9.03 -8.08 -16.61
CA ARG A 39 -9.79 -9.19 -16.04
C ARG A 39 -9.75 -9.17 -14.51
N PHE A 40 -8.58 -8.91 -13.94
CA PHE A 40 -8.38 -8.77 -12.49
C PHE A 40 -9.20 -7.61 -11.91
N LEU A 41 -9.13 -6.42 -12.53
CA LEU A 41 -9.89 -5.25 -12.11
C LEU A 41 -11.43 -5.42 -12.25
N ASN A 42 -11.85 -6.33 -13.12
CA ASN A 42 -13.26 -6.71 -13.30
C ASN A 42 -13.69 -7.87 -12.39
N HIS A 43 -12.86 -8.34 -11.46
CA HIS A 43 -13.09 -9.48 -10.57
C HIS A 43 -13.31 -10.83 -11.30
N GLU A 44 -12.74 -10.99 -12.51
CA GLU A 44 -12.85 -12.21 -13.30
C GLU A 44 -11.80 -13.26 -12.89
N ILE A 45 -10.72 -12.83 -12.29
CA ILE A 45 -9.62 -13.67 -11.78
C ILE A 45 -9.22 -13.25 -10.37
N SER A 46 -8.65 -14.18 -9.62
CA SER A 46 -8.14 -13.97 -8.27
C SER A 46 -6.75 -13.32 -8.24
N ASP A 47 -6.32 -12.83 -7.06
CA ASP A 47 -4.95 -12.36 -6.85
C ASP A 47 -3.92 -13.45 -7.17
N ASP A 48 -4.19 -14.72 -6.77
CA ASP A 48 -3.27 -15.83 -7.04
C ASP A 48 -3.11 -16.11 -8.55
N GLU A 49 -4.20 -16.06 -9.32
CA GLU A 49 -4.18 -16.22 -10.79
C GLU A 49 -3.46 -15.04 -11.46
N PHE A 50 -3.71 -13.82 -10.98
CA PHE A 50 -3.04 -12.62 -11.46
C PHE A 50 -1.53 -12.69 -11.24
N MET A 51 -1.08 -12.98 -10.01
CA MET A 51 0.34 -13.13 -9.68
C MET A 51 1.01 -14.27 -10.46
N ALA A 52 0.31 -15.38 -10.66
CA ALA A 52 0.84 -16.52 -11.42
C ALA A 52 1.08 -16.16 -12.89
N ASP A 53 0.19 -15.38 -13.51
CA ASP A 53 0.34 -14.92 -14.90
C ASP A 53 1.50 -13.94 -15.05
N ASP A 54 1.64 -12.99 -14.11
CA ASP A 54 2.78 -12.06 -14.07
C ASP A 54 4.12 -12.82 -14.02
N ILE A 55 4.24 -13.78 -13.10
CA ILE A 55 5.45 -14.62 -12.96
C ILE A 55 5.72 -15.41 -14.23
N ARG A 56 4.68 -15.96 -14.88
CA ARG A 56 4.83 -16.67 -16.16
C ARG A 56 5.44 -15.75 -17.23
N LEU A 57 4.92 -14.54 -17.39
CA LEU A 57 5.42 -13.55 -18.35
C LEU A 57 6.89 -13.21 -18.09
N TRP A 58 7.29 -12.99 -16.84
CA TRP A 58 8.68 -12.68 -16.51
C TRP A 58 9.62 -13.88 -16.75
N THR A 59 9.17 -15.10 -16.42
CA THR A 59 9.97 -16.32 -16.60
C THR A 59 10.12 -16.74 -18.08
N GLU A 60 9.25 -16.31 -18.96
CA GLU A 60 9.42 -16.42 -20.42
C GLU A 60 10.61 -15.58 -20.92
N VAL A 61 10.85 -14.41 -20.29
CA VAL A 61 12.00 -13.54 -20.60
C VAL A 61 13.27 -14.01 -19.90
N GLN A 62 13.17 -14.29 -18.59
CA GLN A 62 14.28 -14.77 -17.76
C GLN A 62 13.88 -16.03 -17.01
N PRO A 63 14.21 -17.23 -17.50
CA PRO A 63 13.75 -18.51 -16.93
C PRO A 63 14.16 -18.77 -15.48
N LYS A 64 15.17 -18.05 -14.98
CA LYS A 64 15.61 -18.10 -13.58
C LYS A 64 15.70 -16.69 -13.03
N ILE A 65 14.81 -16.33 -12.13
CA ILE A 65 14.74 -15.02 -11.48
C ILE A 65 15.18 -15.19 -10.03
N HIS A 66 16.21 -14.46 -9.65
CA HIS A 66 16.66 -14.42 -8.27
C HIS A 66 16.03 -13.24 -7.52
N ARG A 67 15.85 -13.36 -6.22
CA ARG A 67 15.30 -12.29 -5.37
C ARG A 67 16.00 -10.93 -5.58
N ASN A 68 17.31 -10.94 -5.82
CA ASN A 68 18.06 -9.72 -6.11
C ASN A 68 17.68 -9.06 -7.44
N ASP A 69 17.18 -9.82 -8.41
CA ASP A 69 16.70 -9.26 -9.69
C ASP A 69 15.41 -8.47 -9.43
N ILE A 70 14.50 -9.03 -8.63
CA ILE A 70 13.27 -8.33 -8.21
C ILE A 70 13.59 -7.05 -7.42
N ILE A 71 14.53 -7.10 -6.48
CA ILE A 71 14.94 -5.90 -5.72
C ILE A 71 15.47 -4.80 -6.64
N ARG A 72 16.19 -5.15 -7.71
CA ARG A 72 16.71 -4.16 -8.68
C ARG A 72 15.62 -3.45 -9.48
N CYS A 73 14.43 -4.07 -9.63
CA CYS A 73 13.30 -3.47 -10.33
C CYS A 73 12.83 -2.15 -9.66
N TYR A 74 13.15 -1.96 -8.38
CA TYR A 74 12.74 -0.81 -7.58
C TYR A 74 13.82 0.29 -7.48
N SER A 75 14.88 0.18 -8.29
CA SER A 75 15.93 1.21 -8.30
C SER A 75 15.39 2.55 -8.80
N GLY A 76 15.59 3.61 -8.02
CA GLY A 76 15.16 4.97 -8.38
C GLY A 76 13.77 5.36 -7.87
N ILE A 77 13.00 4.44 -7.28
CA ILE A 77 11.73 4.78 -6.63
C ILE A 77 12.03 5.60 -5.37
N ALA A 78 11.31 6.70 -5.21
CA ALA A 78 11.45 7.59 -4.06
C ALA A 78 10.29 7.43 -3.08
N LEU A 79 10.55 7.78 -1.82
CA LEU A 79 9.46 7.97 -0.86
C LEU A 79 8.64 9.19 -1.24
N MET A 80 7.33 9.11 -1.03
CA MET A 80 6.45 10.27 -1.16
C MET A 80 6.91 11.38 -0.21
N PRO A 81 6.90 12.66 -0.65
CA PRO A 81 7.18 13.77 0.24
C PRO A 81 6.36 13.71 1.53
N GLY A 82 6.99 14.00 2.66
CA GLY A 82 6.34 13.96 3.97
C GLY A 82 6.15 12.57 4.58
N ALA A 83 6.55 11.47 3.90
CA ALA A 83 6.32 10.11 4.42
C ALA A 83 7.03 9.85 5.75
N ARG A 84 8.29 10.27 5.87
CA ARG A 84 9.07 10.09 7.12
C ARG A 84 8.52 10.93 8.25
N GLU A 85 8.19 12.17 7.94
CA GLU A 85 7.66 13.14 8.88
C GLU A 85 6.30 12.69 9.41
N LEU A 86 5.40 12.25 8.51
CA LEU A 86 4.08 11.76 8.90
C LEU A 86 4.17 10.55 9.82
N VAL A 87 4.94 9.52 9.41
CA VAL A 87 5.07 8.30 10.23
C VAL A 87 5.69 8.60 11.59
N HIS A 88 6.76 9.42 11.62
CA HIS A 88 7.40 9.81 12.86
C HIS A 88 6.44 10.55 13.80
N GLU A 89 5.70 11.52 13.28
CA GLU A 89 4.79 12.33 14.10
C GLU A 89 3.59 11.52 14.59
N LEU A 90 3.02 10.63 13.77
CA LEU A 90 1.98 9.71 14.20
C LEU A 90 2.46 8.82 15.36
N GLN A 91 3.65 8.22 15.22
CA GLN A 91 4.23 7.37 16.26
C GLN A 91 4.59 8.15 17.54
N SER A 92 5.03 9.41 17.42
CA SER A 92 5.31 10.27 18.57
C SER A 92 4.07 10.54 19.43
N ARG A 93 2.89 10.53 18.81
CA ARG A 93 1.58 10.62 19.47
C ARG A 93 1.06 9.27 19.98
N GLY A 94 1.82 8.19 19.82
CA GLY A 94 1.41 6.85 20.22
C GLY A 94 0.39 6.20 19.26
N VAL A 95 0.24 6.73 18.04
CA VAL A 95 -0.58 6.14 16.98
C VAL A 95 0.15 4.96 16.37
N PHE A 96 -0.51 3.81 16.28
CA PHE A 96 0.00 2.62 15.60
C PHE A 96 -0.04 2.86 14.09
N VAL A 97 1.12 2.74 13.43
CA VAL A 97 1.24 2.94 11.97
C VAL A 97 1.58 1.62 11.30
N THR A 98 0.77 1.22 10.33
CA THR A 98 0.97 -0.04 9.60
C THR A 98 0.75 0.12 8.11
N ILE A 99 1.39 -0.74 7.31
CA ILE A 99 1.18 -0.82 5.86
C ILE A 99 0.32 -2.05 5.55
N VAL A 100 -0.74 -1.85 4.76
CA VAL A 100 -1.55 -2.92 4.17
C VAL A 100 -1.58 -2.71 2.66
N SER A 101 -0.76 -3.47 1.96
CA SER A 101 -0.59 -3.35 0.51
C SER A 101 -0.78 -4.68 -0.21
N ALA A 102 -1.39 -4.66 -1.38
CA ALA A 102 -1.38 -5.80 -2.30
C ALA A 102 -0.09 -5.84 -3.16
N GLY A 103 0.82 -4.88 -2.97
CA GLY A 103 2.12 -4.80 -3.63
C GLY A 103 3.10 -5.89 -3.20
N VAL A 104 4.30 -5.82 -3.76
CA VAL A 104 5.34 -6.84 -3.61
C VAL A 104 6.06 -6.76 -2.26
N ASP A 105 6.09 -7.85 -1.51
CA ASP A 105 6.55 -7.94 -0.12
C ASP A 105 8.00 -7.50 0.10
N VAL A 106 8.92 -7.85 -0.80
CA VAL A 106 10.33 -7.43 -0.69
C VAL A 106 10.48 -5.91 -0.83
N PHE A 107 9.63 -5.27 -1.60
CA PHE A 107 9.58 -3.82 -1.75
C PHE A 107 8.89 -3.16 -0.54
N VAL A 108 7.67 -3.59 -0.23
CA VAL A 108 6.89 -3.06 0.90
C VAL A 108 7.64 -3.22 2.22
N GLY A 109 8.28 -4.38 2.44
CA GLY A 109 9.11 -4.62 3.63
C GLY A 109 10.34 -3.71 3.71
N ALA A 110 10.95 -3.35 2.56
CA ALA A 110 12.04 -2.37 2.54
C ALA A 110 11.54 -0.97 2.92
N ILE A 111 10.39 -0.54 2.37
CA ILE A 111 9.76 0.74 2.72
C ILE A 111 9.37 0.77 4.20
N ALA A 112 8.75 -0.31 4.70
CA ALA A 112 8.39 -0.47 6.12
C ALA A 112 9.61 -0.31 7.03
N GLY A 113 10.74 -0.94 6.67
CA GLY A 113 12.00 -0.83 7.40
C GLY A 113 12.61 0.58 7.35
N MET A 114 12.56 1.26 6.20
CA MET A 114 13.04 2.64 6.05
C MET A 114 12.23 3.65 6.85
N LEU A 115 10.92 3.46 6.94
CA LEU A 115 9.99 4.32 7.68
C LEU A 115 9.84 3.91 9.14
N LYS A 116 10.28 2.69 9.50
CA LYS A 116 10.14 2.09 10.83
C LYS A 116 8.68 2.03 11.30
N VAL A 117 7.76 1.68 10.40
CA VAL A 117 6.37 1.45 10.77
C VAL A 117 6.25 0.28 11.77
N ASP A 118 5.16 0.23 12.53
CA ASP A 118 5.00 -0.76 13.60
C ASP A 118 4.69 -2.17 13.10
N ASP A 119 4.06 -2.28 11.91
CA ASP A 119 3.70 -3.56 11.28
C ASP A 119 3.49 -3.38 9.78
N TRP A 120 3.44 -4.47 9.03
CA TRP A 120 3.11 -4.43 7.61
C TRP A 120 2.63 -5.79 7.09
N ALA A 121 1.82 -5.76 6.03
CA ALA A 121 1.38 -6.93 5.28
C ALA A 121 1.40 -6.62 3.78
N ALA A 122 1.91 -7.57 3.00
CA ALA A 122 1.98 -7.47 1.54
C ALA A 122 1.98 -8.86 0.89
N ASN A 123 1.74 -8.91 -0.43
CA ASN A 123 1.84 -10.11 -1.24
C ASN A 123 3.27 -10.30 -1.75
N GLY A 124 3.60 -11.51 -2.20
CA GLY A 124 4.97 -11.75 -2.65
C GLY A 124 5.16 -13.11 -3.29
N PHE A 125 6.37 -13.61 -3.20
CA PHE A 125 6.82 -14.78 -3.92
C PHE A 125 7.26 -15.91 -3.00
N ASP A 126 7.14 -17.15 -3.51
CA ASP A 126 7.80 -18.31 -2.94
C ASP A 126 9.22 -18.42 -3.50
N TRP A 127 10.21 -18.53 -2.61
CA TRP A 127 11.62 -18.60 -2.90
C TRP A 127 12.20 -19.94 -2.42
N ASP A 128 13.16 -20.48 -3.17
CA ASP A 128 13.96 -21.59 -2.66
C ASP A 128 15.02 -21.11 -1.64
N GLU A 129 15.77 -22.04 -1.07
CA GLU A 129 16.80 -21.77 -0.05
C GLU A 129 17.94 -20.86 -0.60
N GLU A 130 18.16 -20.87 -1.91
CA GLU A 130 19.17 -20.07 -2.58
C GLU A 130 18.63 -18.69 -3.02
N GLY A 131 17.31 -18.46 -2.91
CA GLY A 131 16.64 -17.20 -3.28
C GLY A 131 16.18 -17.16 -4.75
N TRP A 132 16.00 -18.31 -5.39
CA TRP A 132 15.39 -18.40 -6.72
C TRP A 132 13.87 -18.49 -6.64
N LEU A 133 13.21 -17.82 -7.58
CA LEU A 133 11.74 -17.77 -7.67
C LEU A 133 11.17 -19.15 -8.00
N ARG A 134 10.19 -19.60 -7.19
CA ARG A 134 9.41 -20.82 -7.41
C ARG A 134 8.01 -20.53 -7.94
N GLY A 135 7.42 -19.42 -7.52
CA GLY A 135 6.08 -19.03 -7.89
C GLY A 135 5.51 -17.96 -6.96
N PRO A 136 4.20 -17.69 -7.03
CA PRO A 136 3.56 -16.79 -6.08
C PRO A 136 3.53 -17.43 -4.68
N ALA A 137 3.75 -16.63 -3.64
CA ALA A 137 3.38 -17.03 -2.28
C ALA A 137 1.85 -16.97 -2.12
N PRO A 138 1.27 -17.66 -1.13
CA PRO A 138 -0.15 -17.53 -0.83
C PRO A 138 -0.54 -16.06 -0.57
N THR A 139 -1.65 -15.62 -1.17
CA THR A 139 -2.18 -14.26 -1.00
C THR A 139 -2.38 -13.94 0.48
N ARG A 140 -1.76 -12.87 0.94
CA ARG A 140 -1.88 -12.34 2.31
C ARG A 140 -2.84 -11.18 2.39
N VAL A 141 -2.83 -10.33 1.38
CA VAL A 141 -3.67 -9.14 1.24
C VAL A 141 -4.46 -9.28 -0.07
N ASN A 142 -5.75 -9.57 0.05
CA ASN A 142 -6.64 -9.56 -1.11
C ASN A 142 -6.82 -8.12 -1.59
N SER A 143 -6.50 -7.87 -2.85
CA SER A 143 -6.50 -6.52 -3.43
C SER A 143 -7.87 -5.84 -3.36
N HIS A 144 -8.94 -6.61 -3.54
CA HIS A 144 -10.31 -6.12 -3.51
C HIS A 144 -10.96 -6.13 -2.12
N GLU A 145 -10.32 -6.80 -1.15
CA GLU A 145 -10.83 -7.00 0.20
C GLU A 145 -9.75 -6.71 1.27
N LYS A 146 -8.97 -5.63 1.06
CA LYS A 146 -7.94 -5.21 2.03
C LYS A 146 -8.51 -5.01 3.44
N GLY A 147 -9.81 -4.71 3.55
CA GLY A 147 -10.52 -4.61 4.83
C GLY A 147 -10.43 -5.85 5.71
N LEU A 148 -10.33 -7.06 5.15
CA LEU A 148 -10.13 -8.29 5.92
C LEU A 148 -8.81 -8.23 6.73
N MET A 149 -7.76 -7.63 6.18
CA MET A 149 -6.50 -7.44 6.89
C MET A 149 -6.64 -6.34 7.95
N VAL A 150 -7.35 -5.25 7.65
CA VAL A 150 -7.64 -4.18 8.61
C VAL A 150 -8.43 -4.73 9.81
N GLU A 151 -9.48 -5.51 9.59
CA GLU A 151 -10.26 -6.18 10.65
C GLU A 151 -9.40 -7.14 11.49
N LYS A 152 -8.51 -7.89 10.84
CA LYS A 152 -7.56 -8.78 11.53
C LYS A 152 -6.64 -8.00 12.45
N LEU A 153 -6.06 -6.89 11.97
CA LEU A 153 -5.19 -6.01 12.75
C LEU A 153 -5.96 -5.36 13.92
N ALA A 154 -7.16 -4.85 13.66
CA ALA A 154 -8.02 -4.27 14.68
C ALA A 154 -8.30 -5.27 15.81
N ARG A 155 -8.63 -6.52 15.47
CA ARG A 155 -8.86 -7.58 16.45
C ARG A 155 -7.61 -7.92 17.26
N ILE A 156 -6.45 -8.07 16.61
CA ILE A 156 -5.18 -8.42 17.27
C ILE A 156 -4.76 -7.30 18.23
N ARG A 157 -4.89 -6.05 17.81
CA ARG A 157 -4.48 -4.87 18.56
C ARG A 157 -5.58 -4.36 19.51
N LYS A 158 -6.77 -4.95 19.47
CA LYS A 158 -7.95 -4.53 20.26
C LYS A 158 -8.30 -3.05 20.02
N LEU A 159 -8.30 -2.65 18.75
CA LEU A 159 -8.66 -1.32 18.31
C LEU A 159 -10.15 -1.24 18.00
N ASP A 160 -10.81 -0.19 18.43
CA ASP A 160 -12.16 0.14 18.01
C ASP A 160 -12.10 0.69 16.57
N PRO A 161 -12.97 0.26 15.65
CA PRO A 161 -12.96 0.76 14.26
C PRO A 161 -12.97 2.28 14.15
N GLU A 162 -13.72 2.98 15.00
CA GLU A 162 -13.80 4.45 15.04
C GLU A 162 -12.46 5.14 15.34
N SER A 163 -11.47 4.40 15.86
CA SER A 163 -10.12 4.90 16.13
C SER A 163 -9.13 4.62 14.99
N ILE A 164 -9.59 4.06 13.87
CA ILE A 164 -8.77 3.66 12.71
C ILE A 164 -9.04 4.61 11.55
N VAL A 165 -7.96 5.09 10.91
CA VAL A 165 -8.01 5.82 9.64
C VAL A 165 -7.13 5.09 8.64
N SER A 166 -7.70 4.75 7.47
CA SER A 166 -6.97 4.14 6.36
C SER A 166 -6.71 5.18 5.25
N VAL A 167 -5.61 5.02 4.53
CA VAL A 167 -5.20 5.91 3.43
C VAL A 167 -4.85 5.09 2.21
N GLY A 168 -5.39 5.44 1.05
CA GLY A 168 -5.11 4.78 -0.23
C GLY A 168 -5.28 5.71 -1.41
N ASP A 169 -4.71 5.35 -2.58
CA ASP A 169 -4.76 6.13 -3.82
C ASP A 169 -5.69 5.51 -4.88
N SER A 170 -6.08 4.26 -4.71
CA SER A 170 -6.84 3.48 -5.68
C SER A 170 -8.26 3.11 -5.21
N SER A 171 -9.14 2.77 -6.14
CA SER A 171 -10.50 2.34 -5.82
C SER A 171 -10.55 1.03 -5.01
N THR A 172 -9.54 0.17 -5.12
CA THR A 172 -9.44 -1.08 -4.35
C THR A 172 -9.12 -0.82 -2.88
N ASP A 173 -8.40 0.28 -2.58
CA ASP A 173 -8.04 0.68 -1.21
C ASP A 173 -9.24 1.09 -0.37
N LEU A 174 -10.31 1.56 -1.03
CA LEU A 174 -11.54 1.92 -0.34
C LEU A 174 -12.09 0.75 0.50
N SER A 175 -11.77 -0.49 0.14
CA SER A 175 -12.09 -1.67 0.94
C SER A 175 -11.44 -1.68 2.32
N MET A 176 -10.38 -0.89 2.56
CA MET A 176 -9.78 -0.72 3.90
C MET A 176 -10.68 0.05 4.88
N MET A 177 -11.69 0.75 4.36
CA MET A 177 -12.71 1.41 5.18
C MET A 177 -13.68 0.36 5.74
N ILE A 178 -13.33 -0.21 6.89
CA ILE A 178 -14.21 -1.16 7.59
C ILE A 178 -15.35 -0.40 8.31
N PRO A 179 -16.47 -1.07 8.65
CA PRO A 179 -17.58 -0.40 9.31
C PRO A 179 -17.18 0.36 10.58
N GLY A 180 -17.40 1.67 10.57
CA GLY A 180 -17.05 2.58 11.66
C GLY A 180 -15.68 3.25 11.55
N SER A 181 -14.79 2.80 10.67
CA SER A 181 -13.47 3.42 10.47
C SER A 181 -13.52 4.59 9.50
N GLY A 182 -12.46 5.43 9.53
CA GLY A 182 -12.23 6.49 8.56
C GLY A 182 -11.41 6.02 7.36
N PHE A 183 -11.55 6.75 6.23
CA PHE A 183 -10.72 6.59 5.05
C PHE A 183 -10.41 7.95 4.43
N ILE A 184 -9.20 8.11 3.91
CA ILE A 184 -8.75 9.29 3.17
C ILE A 184 -8.17 8.83 1.83
N GLY A 185 -8.72 9.35 0.73
CA GLY A 185 -8.13 9.19 -0.60
C GLY A 185 -6.92 10.12 -0.74
N PHE A 186 -5.76 9.57 -1.09
CA PHE A 186 -4.54 10.34 -1.26
C PHE A 186 -4.10 10.34 -2.72
N ASN A 187 -3.97 11.53 -3.30
CA ASN A 187 -3.39 11.79 -4.63
C ASN A 187 -3.81 10.77 -5.74
N PRO A 188 -5.11 10.47 -5.89
CA PRO A 188 -5.57 9.44 -6.83
C PRO A 188 -5.22 9.83 -8.28
N ALA A 189 -4.44 8.99 -8.96
CA ALA A 189 -4.02 9.22 -10.34
C ALA A 189 -5.09 8.84 -11.38
N ARG A 190 -6.01 7.93 -11.03
CA ARG A 190 -7.02 7.40 -11.95
C ARG A 190 -8.40 7.96 -11.63
N GLN A 191 -9.15 8.38 -12.67
CA GLN A 191 -10.51 8.92 -12.50
C GLN A 191 -11.43 7.94 -11.76
N ARG A 192 -11.32 6.63 -12.01
CA ARG A 192 -12.08 5.58 -11.30
C ARG A 192 -11.92 5.66 -9.77
N ALA A 193 -10.71 5.99 -9.28
CA ALA A 193 -10.47 6.13 -7.85
C ALA A 193 -11.15 7.40 -7.30
N VAL A 194 -11.05 8.51 -8.04
CA VAL A 194 -11.75 9.77 -7.70
C VAL A 194 -13.24 9.54 -7.58
N ASP A 195 -13.86 8.93 -8.61
CA ASP A 195 -15.30 8.65 -8.64
C ASP A 195 -15.73 7.76 -7.48
N ALA A 196 -14.94 6.74 -7.14
CA ALA A 196 -15.21 5.86 -6.01
C ALA A 196 -15.13 6.58 -4.65
N PHE A 197 -14.12 7.44 -4.47
CA PHE A 197 -13.95 8.22 -3.24
C PHE A 197 -15.05 9.27 -3.07
N GLU A 198 -15.43 9.96 -4.15
CA GLU A 198 -16.53 10.91 -4.14
C GLU A 198 -17.88 10.22 -3.84
N ALA A 199 -18.13 9.05 -4.46
CA ALA A 199 -19.33 8.27 -4.19
C ALA A 199 -19.40 7.75 -2.74
N ALA A 200 -18.26 7.46 -2.13
CA ALA A 200 -18.17 7.06 -0.72
C ALA A 200 -18.23 8.26 0.25
N GLY A 201 -18.14 9.51 -0.26
CA GLY A 201 -18.16 10.71 0.57
C GLY A 201 -16.91 10.87 1.46
N VAL A 202 -15.77 10.30 1.07
CA VAL A 202 -14.51 10.39 1.82
C VAL A 202 -13.69 11.60 1.36
N PRO A 203 -12.86 12.20 2.23
CA PRO A 203 -11.99 13.29 1.85
C PRO A 203 -10.94 12.82 0.83
N ILE A 204 -10.59 13.70 -0.12
CA ILE A 204 -9.55 13.46 -1.13
C ILE A 204 -8.47 14.54 -0.98
N VAL A 205 -7.26 14.13 -0.61
CA VAL A 205 -6.07 14.97 -0.55
C VAL A 205 -5.35 14.85 -1.89
N ARG A 206 -5.18 15.97 -2.60
CA ARG A 206 -4.58 15.99 -3.95
C ARG A 206 -3.14 16.51 -3.96
N GLU A 207 -2.68 17.03 -2.84
CA GLU A 207 -1.30 17.43 -2.64
C GLU A 207 -0.40 16.19 -2.60
N GLY A 208 0.66 16.18 -3.39
CA GLY A 208 1.65 15.09 -3.39
C GLY A 208 2.60 15.13 -2.17
N ASP A 209 2.08 15.46 -1.00
CA ASP A 209 2.80 15.53 0.27
C ASP A 209 1.94 14.94 1.39
N LEU A 210 2.43 13.90 2.03
CA LEU A 210 1.68 13.15 3.04
C LEU A 210 1.37 13.97 4.31
N ARG A 211 2.08 15.07 4.56
CA ARG A 211 1.76 15.97 5.67
C ARG A 211 0.38 16.62 5.52
N ALA A 212 -0.10 16.74 4.28
CA ALA A 212 -1.45 17.24 3.99
C ALA A 212 -2.58 16.32 4.48
N LEU A 213 -2.29 15.07 4.85
CA LEU A 213 -3.24 14.16 5.48
C LEU A 213 -3.60 14.57 6.92
N TRP A 214 -2.72 15.30 7.59
CA TRP A 214 -2.80 15.57 9.02
C TRP A 214 -4.12 16.19 9.47
N PRO A 215 -4.63 17.28 8.85
CA PRO A 215 -5.91 17.88 9.24
C PRO A 215 -7.12 16.96 9.03
N HIS A 216 -6.98 15.94 8.18
CA HIS A 216 -8.03 14.94 7.95
C HIS A 216 -7.96 13.77 8.96
N ILE A 217 -6.77 13.51 9.49
CA ILE A 217 -6.57 12.51 10.56
C ILE A 217 -6.96 13.11 11.92
N PHE A 218 -6.63 14.38 12.18
CA PHE A 218 -6.77 15.05 13.48
C PHE A 218 -7.68 16.29 13.41
N ASP A 219 -8.81 16.16 12.76
CA ASP A 219 -9.95 17.10 12.86
C ASP A 219 -9.58 18.59 12.66
N GLY A 220 -8.83 18.89 11.62
CA GLY A 220 -8.43 20.26 11.26
C GLY A 220 -7.15 20.77 11.93
N GLU A 221 -6.46 19.96 12.73
CA GLU A 221 -5.13 20.33 13.23
C GLU A 221 -4.14 20.55 12.08
N GLN A 222 -3.24 21.53 12.23
CA GLN A 222 -2.13 21.70 11.31
C GLN A 222 -1.04 20.67 11.60
N PHE A 223 -0.33 20.22 10.55
CA PHE A 223 0.85 19.38 10.74
C PHE A 223 1.85 20.12 11.64
N PRO A 224 2.40 19.47 12.68
CA PRO A 224 3.35 20.11 13.57
C PRO A 224 4.55 20.64 12.79
N ASP A 225 4.86 21.92 12.92
CA ASP A 225 6.12 22.46 12.41
C ASP A 225 7.25 21.69 13.10
N SER A 226 8.06 20.99 12.32
CA SER A 226 9.34 20.52 12.82
C SER A 226 10.14 21.76 13.19
N GLY A 227 10.06 22.15 14.46
CA GLY A 227 10.91 23.19 14.98
C GLY A 227 12.34 22.82 14.57
N GLU A 228 12.99 23.72 13.84
CA GLU A 228 14.43 23.63 13.59
C GLU A 228 15.07 23.42 14.94
N GLY A 229 15.49 22.17 15.20
CA GLY A 229 16.27 21.87 16.40
C GLY A 229 17.61 22.56 16.23
N ASP A 230 17.86 23.52 17.10
CA ASP A 230 19.15 24.16 17.32
C ASP A 230 20.28 23.13 17.55
#